data_d9a2018060759179928df05a454a0e08
#
_entry.id   d9a2018060759179928df05a454a0e08
#
_cell.length_a   1.000
_cell.length_b   1.000
_cell.length_c   1.000
_cell.angle_alpha   90.00
_cell.angle_beta   90.00
_cell.angle_gamma   90.00
#
_symmetry.space_group_name_H-M   'P 1'
#
loop_
_entity.id
_entity.type
_entity.pdbx_description
1 polymer ?
#
loop_
_entity_poly.entity_id
_entity_poly.type
_entity_poly.pdbx_seq_one_letter_code
_entity_poly.pdbx_strand_id
1 'polypeptide(L)'
;MEEIKYVERKNSNCNKWDEQTGMFGEENLHAMWVADMDFRVPQCVIAALENYVQFGVYGYYKIPQEYYTAFINWEKVHHELEVKKEWMRFSPGVVAGFHWLVQILSNSGDAVIVNTPVYYPFLNAVKNNDRRLICSDLICEDGIYRIDYEDFEKKIIENQVKVFILCSPHNPAGRVWKKEELERLLAICKMHDVYIISDEIHHDLVFEDNKHIPSLSFKEYEDRMVMLT
;
A
#
# COMPACT_ATOMS: atom_id res chain seq x y z
N MET A 1 5.64 17.39 -22.92
CA MET A 1 4.95 16.26 -22.27
C MET A 1 4.43 15.37 -23.38
N GLU A 2 4.63 14.04 -23.28
CA GLU A 2 3.98 13.11 -24.19
C GLU A 2 2.46 13.18 -24.02
N GLU A 3 1.73 13.02 -25.11
CA GLU A 3 0.27 13.01 -25.08
C GLU A 3 -0.23 11.76 -24.37
N ILE A 4 -1.12 11.93 -23.38
CA ILE A 4 -1.77 10.81 -22.69
C ILE A 4 -2.76 10.17 -23.65
N LYS A 5 -2.55 8.90 -23.98
CA LYS A 5 -3.40 8.15 -24.92
C LYS A 5 -4.21 7.10 -24.18
N TYR A 6 -5.53 7.19 -24.28
CA TYR A 6 -6.45 6.15 -23.83
C TYR A 6 -6.31 4.89 -24.69
N VAL A 7 -6.41 3.73 -24.06
CA VAL A 7 -6.39 2.42 -24.71
C VAL A 7 -7.63 1.63 -24.29
N GLU A 8 -8.46 1.23 -25.26
CA GLU A 8 -9.57 0.33 -24.99
C GLU A 8 -9.03 -1.06 -24.60
N ARG A 9 -9.45 -1.57 -23.45
CA ARG A 9 -8.94 -2.81 -22.88
C ARG A 9 -9.98 -3.92 -22.75
N LYS A 10 -11.20 -3.72 -23.23
CA LYS A 10 -12.22 -4.78 -23.32
C LYS A 10 -11.72 -5.89 -24.24
N ASN A 11 -12.01 -7.13 -23.90
CA ASN A 11 -11.57 -8.34 -24.60
C ASN A 11 -10.03 -8.54 -24.65
N SER A 12 -9.32 -8.03 -23.67
CA SER A 12 -7.87 -8.22 -23.50
C SER A 12 -7.50 -9.15 -22.33
N ASN A 13 -8.47 -9.80 -21.72
CA ASN A 13 -8.38 -10.53 -20.45
C ASN A 13 -8.03 -9.61 -19.27
N CYS A 14 -8.45 -8.37 -19.33
CA CYS A 14 -8.24 -7.38 -18.29
C CYS A 14 -9.31 -7.51 -17.20
N ASN A 15 -8.94 -7.82 -15.97
CA ASN A 15 -9.88 -7.96 -14.86
C ASN A 15 -10.86 -6.78 -14.75
N LYS A 16 -10.35 -5.55 -14.89
CA LYS A 16 -11.16 -4.33 -14.76
C LYS A 16 -12.38 -4.30 -15.68
N TRP A 17 -12.24 -4.80 -16.91
CA TRP A 17 -13.29 -4.72 -17.92
C TRP A 17 -13.94 -6.06 -18.24
N ASP A 18 -13.17 -7.15 -18.19
CA ASP A 18 -13.62 -8.44 -18.70
C ASP A 18 -14.19 -9.36 -17.60
N GLU A 19 -13.93 -9.07 -16.30
CA GLU A 19 -14.44 -9.83 -15.16
C GLU A 19 -15.69 -9.22 -14.50
N GLN A 20 -16.30 -8.18 -15.09
CA GLN A 20 -17.44 -7.50 -14.50
C GLN A 20 -18.62 -8.45 -14.28
N THR A 21 -18.96 -9.25 -15.26
CA THR A 21 -20.08 -10.20 -15.16
C THR A 21 -19.83 -11.24 -14.09
N GLY A 22 -18.62 -11.78 -14.00
CA GLY A 22 -18.24 -12.74 -12.97
C GLY A 22 -18.29 -12.19 -11.55
N MET A 23 -17.90 -10.94 -11.38
CA MET A 23 -17.82 -10.26 -10.06
C MET A 23 -19.15 -9.65 -9.61
N PHE A 24 -19.89 -9.05 -10.53
CA PHE A 24 -21.06 -8.22 -10.20
C PHE A 24 -22.37 -8.75 -10.81
N GLY A 25 -22.32 -9.76 -11.67
CA GLY A 25 -23.49 -10.33 -12.33
C GLY A 25 -24.07 -9.46 -13.46
N GLU A 26 -23.41 -8.35 -13.81
CA GLU A 26 -23.85 -7.39 -14.81
C GLU A 26 -22.72 -7.04 -15.79
N GLU A 27 -23.10 -6.75 -17.03
CA GLU A 27 -22.17 -6.31 -18.08
C GLU A 27 -22.20 -4.77 -18.23
N ASN A 28 -21.16 -4.24 -18.85
CA ASN A 28 -21.05 -2.82 -19.21
C ASN A 28 -21.17 -1.83 -18.05
N LEU A 29 -20.78 -2.24 -16.87
CA LEU A 29 -20.69 -1.34 -15.73
C LEU A 29 -19.57 -0.31 -15.92
N HIS A 30 -19.75 0.86 -15.31
CA HIS A 30 -18.68 1.85 -15.23
C HIS A 30 -17.61 1.35 -14.23
N ALA A 31 -16.45 0.95 -14.75
CA ALA A 31 -15.42 0.29 -13.92
C ALA A 31 -14.69 1.31 -13.03
N MET A 32 -14.88 1.19 -11.70
CA MET A 32 -14.23 2.01 -10.67
C MET A 32 -13.64 1.17 -9.53
N TRP A 33 -13.31 -0.10 -9.80
CA TRP A 33 -12.93 -1.06 -8.77
C TRP A 33 -11.48 -1.54 -8.81
N VAL A 34 -10.84 -1.51 -9.96
CA VAL A 34 -9.42 -1.83 -10.12
C VAL A 34 -8.66 -0.56 -10.46
N ALA A 35 -7.56 -0.30 -9.76
CA ALA A 35 -6.81 0.95 -9.83
C ALA A 35 -5.87 1.06 -11.06
N ASP A 36 -5.76 0.02 -11.89
CA ASP A 36 -4.94 0.07 -13.09
C ASP A 36 -5.48 1.08 -14.12
N MET A 37 -4.61 1.80 -14.78
CA MET A 37 -4.97 2.86 -15.70
C MET A 37 -5.17 2.33 -17.11
N ASP A 38 -6.12 2.95 -17.84
CA ASP A 38 -6.38 2.65 -19.26
C ASP A 38 -5.60 3.61 -20.19
N PHE A 39 -4.44 4.06 -19.75
CA PHE A 39 -3.57 4.93 -20.50
C PHE A 39 -2.29 4.22 -20.94
N ARG A 40 -1.88 4.50 -22.19
CA ARG A 40 -0.62 3.98 -22.70
C ARG A 40 0.54 4.48 -21.86
N VAL A 41 1.44 3.58 -21.48
CA VAL A 41 2.67 3.96 -20.78
C VAL A 41 3.59 4.80 -21.69
N PRO A 42 4.50 5.62 -21.13
CA PRO A 42 5.46 6.40 -21.91
C PRO A 42 6.29 5.56 -22.88
N GLN A 43 6.66 6.16 -24.02
CA GLN A 43 7.39 5.45 -25.07
C GLN A 43 8.74 4.89 -24.59
N CYS A 44 9.41 5.55 -23.64
CA CYS A 44 10.64 5.05 -23.04
C CYS A 44 10.49 3.69 -22.32
N VAL A 45 9.34 3.46 -21.68
CA VAL A 45 9.02 2.18 -21.04
C VAL A 45 8.82 1.09 -22.10
N ILE A 46 8.08 1.41 -23.17
CA ILE A 46 7.86 0.48 -24.29
C ILE A 46 9.19 0.08 -24.92
N ALA A 47 10.04 1.06 -25.25
CA ALA A 47 11.34 0.81 -25.86
C ALA A 47 12.25 -0.04 -24.98
N ALA A 48 12.24 0.18 -23.66
CA ALA A 48 13.02 -0.64 -22.73
C ALA A 48 12.55 -2.09 -22.71
N LEU A 49 11.23 -2.31 -22.70
CA LEU A 49 10.65 -3.66 -22.76
C LEU A 49 10.93 -4.36 -24.11
N GLU A 50 10.80 -3.65 -25.24
CA GLU A 50 11.09 -4.18 -26.56
C GLU A 50 12.57 -4.63 -26.65
N ASN A 51 13.50 -3.82 -26.18
CA ASN A 51 14.92 -4.18 -26.15
C ASN A 51 15.17 -5.43 -25.31
N TYR A 52 14.50 -5.54 -24.15
CA TYR A 52 14.63 -6.73 -23.30
C TYR A 52 14.02 -7.98 -23.94
N VAL A 53 12.86 -7.84 -24.59
CA VAL A 53 12.23 -8.95 -25.34
C VAL A 53 13.14 -9.41 -26.48
N GLN A 54 13.75 -8.48 -27.22
CA GLN A 54 14.68 -8.82 -28.33
C GLN A 54 15.95 -9.50 -27.83
N PHE A 55 16.41 -9.21 -26.61
CA PHE A 55 17.54 -9.91 -25.99
C PHE A 55 17.28 -11.42 -25.86
N GLY A 56 16.02 -11.84 -25.60
CA GLY A 56 15.53 -13.21 -25.74
C GLY A 56 16.06 -14.24 -24.75
N VAL A 57 16.84 -13.85 -23.75
CA VAL A 57 17.35 -14.74 -22.70
C VAL A 57 16.87 -14.23 -21.35
N TYR A 58 16.01 -15.00 -20.69
CA TYR A 58 15.38 -14.66 -19.42
C TYR A 58 15.85 -15.63 -18.35
N GLY A 59 16.60 -15.14 -17.38
CA GLY A 59 17.20 -15.97 -16.35
C GLY A 59 17.21 -15.28 -14.99
N TYR A 60 18.13 -15.70 -14.14
CA TYR A 60 18.33 -15.08 -12.84
C TYR A 60 19.18 -13.82 -12.98
N TYR A 61 18.62 -12.68 -12.60
CA TYR A 61 19.27 -11.38 -12.66
C TYR A 61 19.43 -10.77 -11.28
N LYS A 62 20.49 -10.01 -11.11
CA LYS A 62 20.61 -9.15 -9.94
C LYS A 62 19.94 -7.82 -10.22
N ILE A 63 19.33 -7.22 -9.20
CA ILE A 63 18.75 -5.88 -9.29
C ILE A 63 19.88 -4.88 -9.61
N PRO A 64 19.78 -4.10 -10.70
CA PRO A 64 20.81 -3.14 -11.09
C PRO A 64 20.89 -1.96 -10.11
N GLN A 65 22.04 -1.29 -10.05
CA GLN A 65 22.24 -0.15 -9.16
C GLN A 65 21.30 1.01 -9.51
N GLU A 66 21.02 1.17 -10.79
CA GLU A 66 20.14 2.22 -11.33
C GLU A 66 18.72 2.14 -10.77
N TYR A 67 18.21 0.94 -10.51
CA TYR A 67 16.91 0.72 -9.85
C TYR A 67 16.87 1.37 -8.47
N TYR A 68 17.89 1.09 -7.64
CA TYR A 68 17.97 1.68 -6.31
C TYR A 68 18.15 3.20 -6.37
N THR A 69 18.97 3.67 -7.28
CA THR A 69 19.21 5.11 -7.45
C THR A 69 17.95 5.84 -7.90
N ALA A 70 17.20 5.27 -8.84
CA ALA A 70 15.94 5.85 -9.33
C ALA A 70 14.92 5.97 -8.19
N PHE A 71 14.72 4.90 -7.42
CA PHE A 71 13.78 4.90 -6.30
C PHE A 71 14.20 5.89 -5.20
N ILE A 72 15.46 5.86 -4.75
CA ILE A 72 15.97 6.76 -3.72
C ILE A 72 15.82 8.23 -4.14
N ASN A 73 16.11 8.54 -5.42
CA ASN A 73 15.96 9.90 -5.93
C ASN A 73 14.48 10.30 -6.02
N TRP A 74 13.59 9.40 -6.38
CA TRP A 74 12.15 9.66 -6.43
C TRP A 74 11.63 10.03 -5.05
N GLU A 75 11.88 9.19 -4.05
CA GLU A 75 11.46 9.41 -2.66
C GLU A 75 12.02 10.73 -2.10
N LYS A 76 13.28 11.03 -2.39
CA LYS A 76 13.91 12.27 -1.94
C LYS A 76 13.29 13.51 -2.58
N VAL A 77 13.02 13.48 -3.88
CA VAL A 77 12.52 14.65 -4.63
C VAL A 77 11.04 14.89 -4.40
N HIS A 78 10.24 13.83 -4.38
CA HIS A 78 8.78 13.95 -4.32
C HIS A 78 8.22 13.86 -2.91
N HIS A 79 8.88 13.10 -2.03
CA HIS A 79 8.38 12.84 -0.66
C HIS A 79 9.31 13.33 0.45
N GLU A 80 10.44 13.97 0.11
CA GLU A 80 11.44 14.46 1.07
C GLU A 80 11.97 13.35 2.00
N LEU A 81 11.89 12.08 1.55
CA LEU A 81 12.31 10.91 2.31
C LEU A 81 13.71 10.46 1.90
N GLU A 82 14.60 10.34 2.88
CA GLU A 82 15.94 9.77 2.68
C GLU A 82 15.91 8.27 2.94
N VAL A 83 16.01 7.48 1.87
CA VAL A 83 16.03 6.02 1.90
C VAL A 83 17.46 5.53 1.72
N LYS A 84 17.87 4.53 2.53
CA LYS A 84 19.15 3.85 2.35
C LYS A 84 18.95 2.56 1.53
N LYS A 85 19.89 2.29 0.62
CA LYS A 85 19.86 1.09 -0.22
C LYS A 85 19.74 -0.20 0.60
N GLU A 86 20.46 -0.29 1.69
CA GLU A 86 20.46 -1.46 2.58
C GLU A 86 19.12 -1.74 3.26
N TRP A 87 18.23 -0.75 3.31
CA TRP A 87 16.85 -0.93 3.82
C TRP A 87 15.92 -1.56 2.79
N MET A 88 16.26 -1.42 1.49
CA MET A 88 15.36 -1.80 0.42
C MET A 88 15.34 -3.31 0.19
N ARG A 89 14.14 -3.85 0.05
CA ARG A 89 13.88 -5.23 -0.35
C ARG A 89 12.83 -5.24 -1.45
N PHE A 90 13.01 -6.09 -2.43
CA PHE A 90 12.05 -6.24 -3.52
C PHE A 90 10.94 -7.21 -3.13
N SER A 91 9.70 -6.84 -3.46
CA SER A 91 8.52 -7.69 -3.41
C SER A 91 7.78 -7.63 -4.76
N PRO A 92 7.22 -8.74 -5.25
CA PRO A 92 6.43 -8.76 -6.49
C PRO A 92 5.04 -8.16 -6.29
N GLY A 93 4.99 -6.96 -5.73
CA GLY A 93 3.79 -6.21 -5.37
C GLY A 93 3.55 -6.16 -3.87
N VAL A 94 2.86 -5.09 -3.44
CA VAL A 94 2.63 -4.80 -2.01
C VAL A 94 1.77 -5.86 -1.32
N VAL A 95 0.83 -6.49 -2.04
CA VAL A 95 -0.01 -7.56 -1.46
C VAL A 95 0.84 -8.74 -0.99
N ALA A 96 1.77 -9.22 -1.82
CA ALA A 96 2.72 -10.25 -1.40
C ALA A 96 3.60 -9.76 -0.25
N GLY A 97 4.03 -8.49 -0.32
CA GLY A 97 4.86 -7.85 0.71
C GLY A 97 4.21 -7.90 2.10
N PHE A 98 2.97 -7.41 2.24
CA PHE A 98 2.34 -7.40 3.56
C PHE A 98 1.93 -8.80 4.04
N HIS A 99 1.64 -9.77 3.16
CA HIS A 99 1.48 -11.17 3.55
C HIS A 99 2.76 -11.74 4.20
N TRP A 100 3.92 -11.50 3.60
CA TRP A 100 5.20 -11.93 4.17
C TRP A 100 5.53 -11.22 5.47
N LEU A 101 5.27 -9.92 5.54
CA LEU A 101 5.54 -9.14 6.75
C LEU A 101 4.65 -9.57 7.93
N VAL A 102 3.38 -9.90 7.68
CA VAL A 102 2.51 -10.48 8.72
C VAL A 102 3.12 -11.77 9.28
N GLN A 103 3.69 -12.63 8.43
CA GLN A 103 4.35 -13.87 8.89
C GLN A 103 5.64 -13.60 9.66
N ILE A 104 6.43 -12.61 9.23
CA ILE A 104 7.73 -12.29 9.83
C ILE A 104 7.57 -11.58 11.19
N LEU A 105 6.58 -10.69 11.30
CA LEU A 105 6.39 -9.82 12.47
C LEU A 105 5.43 -10.39 13.52
N SER A 106 4.83 -11.56 13.27
CA SER A 106 3.91 -12.21 14.19
C SER A 106 3.95 -13.73 14.07
N ASN A 107 3.35 -14.43 15.04
CA ASN A 107 3.14 -15.87 15.03
C ASN A 107 1.68 -16.22 14.71
N SER A 108 1.42 -17.48 14.35
CA SER A 108 0.05 -18.00 14.22
C SER A 108 -0.71 -17.78 15.55
N GLY A 109 -1.95 -17.27 15.45
CA GLY A 109 -2.79 -16.90 16.59
C GLY A 109 -2.58 -15.49 17.15
N ASP A 110 -1.50 -14.79 16.79
CA ASP A 110 -1.30 -13.40 17.18
C ASP A 110 -2.36 -12.49 16.55
N ALA A 111 -2.65 -11.37 17.21
CA ALA A 111 -3.61 -10.38 16.70
C ALA A 111 -2.94 -9.34 15.81
N VAL A 112 -3.58 -9.05 14.68
CA VAL A 112 -3.23 -7.99 13.75
C VAL A 112 -4.41 -7.05 13.62
N ILE A 113 -4.17 -5.74 13.80
CA ILE A 113 -5.22 -4.71 13.73
C ILE A 113 -5.17 -3.94 12.39
N VAL A 114 -6.33 -3.55 11.91
CA VAL A 114 -6.53 -2.69 10.74
C VAL A 114 -7.61 -1.65 11.03
N ASN A 115 -7.57 -0.49 10.37
CA ASN A 115 -8.66 0.48 10.42
C ASN A 115 -9.65 0.21 9.27
N THR A 116 -10.90 -0.07 9.58
CA THR A 116 -11.97 -0.37 8.59
C THR A 116 -12.90 0.83 8.37
N PRO A 117 -13.49 1.01 7.14
CA PRO A 117 -13.30 0.16 5.95
C PRO A 117 -11.90 0.29 5.37
N VAL A 118 -11.32 -0.80 4.85
CA VAL A 118 -9.98 -0.83 4.25
C VAL A 118 -9.94 -1.80 3.08
N TYR A 119 -8.90 -1.69 2.28
CA TYR A 119 -8.60 -2.59 1.17
C TYR A 119 -8.66 -4.05 1.62
N TYR A 120 -9.58 -4.83 1.05
CA TYR A 120 -9.91 -6.18 1.52
C TYR A 120 -8.73 -7.17 1.59
N PRO A 121 -7.68 -7.05 0.74
CA PRO A 121 -6.53 -7.93 0.86
C PRO A 121 -5.78 -7.83 2.20
N PHE A 122 -5.91 -6.72 2.95
CA PHE A 122 -5.37 -6.66 4.32
C PHE A 122 -6.05 -7.68 5.23
N LEU A 123 -7.38 -7.77 5.13
CA LEU A 123 -8.16 -8.74 5.90
C LEU A 123 -7.77 -10.18 5.55
N ASN A 124 -7.55 -10.41 4.25
CA ASN A 124 -7.11 -11.70 3.74
C ASN A 124 -5.70 -12.05 4.20
N ALA A 125 -4.77 -11.07 4.22
CA ALA A 125 -3.42 -11.30 4.69
C ALA A 125 -3.38 -11.74 6.15
N VAL A 126 -4.25 -11.20 6.99
CA VAL A 126 -4.37 -11.62 8.39
C VAL A 126 -4.94 -13.04 8.50
N LYS A 127 -6.10 -13.27 7.85
CA LYS A 127 -6.83 -14.55 7.95
C LYS A 127 -6.09 -15.72 7.29
N ASN A 128 -5.54 -15.52 6.09
CA ASN A 128 -4.85 -16.56 5.32
C ASN A 128 -3.51 -16.98 5.94
N ASN A 129 -3.02 -16.20 6.89
CA ASN A 129 -1.81 -16.51 7.65
C ASN A 129 -2.10 -16.96 9.09
N ASP A 130 -3.33 -17.37 9.40
CA ASP A 130 -3.75 -17.85 10.73
C ASP A 130 -3.54 -16.84 11.86
N ARG A 131 -3.69 -15.52 11.56
CA ARG A 131 -3.66 -14.46 12.57
C ARG A 131 -5.09 -14.03 12.90
N ARG A 132 -5.29 -13.52 14.11
CA ARG A 132 -6.58 -12.98 14.56
C ARG A 132 -6.73 -11.58 14.00
N LEU A 133 -7.76 -11.37 13.19
CA LEU A 133 -8.10 -10.06 12.64
C LEU A 133 -8.84 -9.22 13.69
N ILE A 134 -8.30 -8.06 13.99
CA ILE A 134 -8.93 -7.03 14.82
C ILE A 134 -9.24 -5.83 13.93
N CYS A 135 -10.51 -5.39 13.93
CA CYS A 135 -10.95 -4.22 13.18
C CYS A 135 -11.21 -3.06 14.14
N SER A 136 -10.58 -1.92 13.92
CA SER A 136 -10.93 -0.65 14.53
C SER A 136 -11.59 0.23 13.48
N ASP A 137 -12.90 0.44 13.63
CA ASP A 137 -13.67 1.13 12.62
C ASP A 137 -13.37 2.63 12.63
N LEU A 138 -13.18 3.20 11.44
CA LEU A 138 -13.10 4.65 11.27
C LEU A 138 -14.47 5.28 11.52
N ILE A 139 -14.48 6.42 12.19
CA ILE A 139 -15.70 7.22 12.37
C ILE A 139 -15.96 8.00 11.09
N CYS A 140 -17.14 7.87 10.51
CA CYS A 140 -17.55 8.64 9.34
C CYS A 140 -18.53 9.74 9.75
N GLU A 141 -18.12 11.00 9.62
CA GLU A 141 -18.94 12.19 9.87
C GLU A 141 -18.96 13.05 8.61
N ASP A 142 -20.13 13.33 8.09
CA ASP A 142 -20.34 14.12 6.86
C ASP A 142 -19.50 13.64 5.66
N GLY A 143 -19.30 12.32 5.53
CA GLY A 143 -18.51 11.70 4.48
C GLY A 143 -16.99 11.76 4.71
N ILE A 144 -16.54 12.31 5.84
CA ILE A 144 -15.11 12.39 6.20
C ILE A 144 -14.81 11.32 7.25
N TYR A 145 -13.88 10.45 6.92
CA TYR A 145 -13.41 9.40 7.82
C TYR A 145 -12.35 9.93 8.79
N ARG A 146 -12.45 9.55 10.06
CA ARG A 146 -11.51 9.89 11.13
C ARG A 146 -11.14 8.63 11.92
N ILE A 147 -9.98 8.66 12.54
CA ILE A 147 -9.50 7.57 13.39
C ILE A 147 -10.15 7.69 14.77
N ASP A 148 -10.73 6.60 15.25
CA ASP A 148 -11.13 6.46 16.65
C ASP A 148 -9.93 5.94 17.46
N TYR A 149 -9.15 6.86 18.01
CA TYR A 149 -7.93 6.52 18.74
C TYR A 149 -8.21 5.78 20.06
N GLU A 150 -9.35 6.05 20.69
CA GLU A 150 -9.72 5.39 21.95
C GLU A 150 -10.08 3.92 21.69
N ASP A 151 -10.91 3.65 20.66
CA ASP A 151 -11.23 2.31 20.23
C ASP A 151 -9.99 1.56 19.74
N PHE A 152 -9.12 2.23 18.96
CA PHE A 152 -7.90 1.67 18.44
C PHE A 152 -6.97 1.20 19.56
N GLU A 153 -6.68 2.06 20.53
CA GLU A 153 -5.80 1.75 21.66
C GLU A 153 -6.41 0.67 22.56
N LYS A 154 -7.70 0.78 22.87
CA LYS A 154 -8.43 -0.23 23.64
C LYS A 154 -8.33 -1.61 23.01
N LYS A 155 -8.56 -1.72 21.70
CA LYS A 155 -8.46 -2.98 20.96
C LYS A 155 -7.04 -3.54 20.92
N ILE A 156 -6.03 -2.70 20.86
CA ILE A 156 -4.63 -3.13 20.98
C ILE A 156 -4.38 -3.80 22.32
N ILE A 157 -4.80 -3.18 23.41
CA ILE A 157 -4.60 -3.68 24.77
C ILE A 157 -5.37 -4.98 25.01
N GLU A 158 -6.68 -4.97 24.74
CA GLU A 158 -7.56 -6.11 24.99
C GLU A 158 -7.19 -7.36 24.18
N ASN A 159 -6.65 -7.18 22.99
CA ASN A 159 -6.30 -8.27 22.10
C ASN A 159 -4.79 -8.59 22.06
N GLN A 160 -3.95 -7.85 22.77
CA GLN A 160 -2.50 -8.00 22.75
C GLN A 160 -1.95 -7.96 21.32
N VAL A 161 -2.37 -6.97 20.54
CA VAL A 161 -2.03 -6.81 19.13
C VAL A 161 -0.51 -6.77 18.94
N LYS A 162 -0.01 -7.45 17.91
CA LYS A 162 1.41 -7.47 17.55
C LYS A 162 1.74 -6.64 16.33
N VAL A 163 0.81 -6.52 15.40
CA VAL A 163 1.03 -5.84 14.12
C VAL A 163 -0.17 -4.95 13.79
N PHE A 164 0.11 -3.74 13.34
CA PHE A 164 -0.86 -2.84 12.71
C PHE A 164 -0.55 -2.72 11.23
N ILE A 165 -1.54 -2.92 10.36
CA ILE A 165 -1.42 -2.63 8.93
C ILE A 165 -2.07 -1.28 8.68
N LEU A 166 -1.23 -0.27 8.44
CA LEU A 166 -1.63 1.10 8.11
C LEU A 166 -1.83 1.24 6.60
N CYS A 167 -2.92 1.86 6.17
CA CYS A 167 -3.16 2.27 4.79
C CYS A 167 -3.00 3.80 4.69
N SER A 168 -2.01 4.28 3.94
CA SER A 168 -1.69 5.71 3.85
C SER A 168 -1.08 6.08 2.49
N PRO A 169 -1.79 6.74 1.59
CA PRO A 169 -3.19 7.19 1.65
C PRO A 169 -4.20 6.05 1.81
N HIS A 170 -5.32 6.32 2.49
CA HIS A 170 -6.26 5.28 2.91
C HIS A 170 -7.29 4.93 1.84
N ASN A 171 -7.29 3.68 1.41
CA ASN A 171 -8.27 3.11 0.49
C ASN A 171 -9.27 2.21 1.29
N PRO A 172 -10.59 2.37 1.19
CA PRO A 172 -11.33 3.23 0.25
C PRO A 172 -11.73 4.62 0.80
N ALA A 173 -11.30 4.99 2.01
CA ALA A 173 -11.76 6.22 2.66
C ALA A 173 -11.31 7.51 1.95
N GLY A 174 -10.36 7.42 1.00
CA GLY A 174 -9.85 8.56 0.25
C GLY A 174 -9.12 9.58 1.13
N ARG A 175 -8.56 9.15 2.27
CA ARG A 175 -7.89 10.03 3.23
C ARG A 175 -6.38 10.06 3.02
N VAL A 176 -5.83 11.25 2.94
CA VAL A 176 -4.42 11.52 3.20
C VAL A 176 -4.31 11.94 4.66
N TRP A 177 -3.65 11.10 5.49
CA TRP A 177 -3.55 11.35 6.92
C TRP A 177 -2.63 12.54 7.19
N LYS A 178 -3.04 13.39 8.12
CA LYS A 178 -2.22 14.53 8.56
C LYS A 178 -1.11 14.06 9.49
N LYS A 179 -0.09 14.89 9.64
CA LYS A 179 1.06 14.58 10.50
C LYS A 179 0.66 14.23 11.93
N GLU A 180 -0.23 15.01 12.51
CA GLU A 180 -0.70 14.84 13.88
C GLU A 180 -1.52 13.55 14.05
N GLU A 181 -2.27 13.15 12.97
CA GLU A 181 -3.03 11.90 12.95
C GLU A 181 -2.07 10.70 12.97
N LEU A 182 -1.04 10.73 12.14
CA LEU A 182 -0.02 9.68 12.08
C LEU A 182 0.79 9.63 13.38
N GLU A 183 1.28 10.77 13.88
CA GLU A 183 2.04 10.82 15.13
C GLU A 183 1.28 10.17 16.28
N ARG A 184 -0.01 10.43 16.39
CA ARG A 184 -0.84 9.82 17.45
C ARG A 184 -0.99 8.31 17.29
N LEU A 185 -1.21 7.80 16.07
CA LEU A 185 -1.25 6.37 15.80
C LEU A 185 0.08 5.69 16.12
N LEU A 186 1.18 6.27 15.64
CA LEU A 186 2.51 5.72 15.83
C LEU A 186 2.90 5.72 17.32
N ALA A 187 2.52 6.76 18.07
CA ALA A 187 2.75 6.83 19.51
C ALA A 187 2.03 5.70 20.26
N ILE A 188 0.77 5.42 19.94
CA ILE A 188 0.01 4.30 20.50
C ILE A 188 0.71 2.97 20.16
N CYS A 189 1.07 2.76 18.91
CA CYS A 189 1.76 1.53 18.51
C CYS A 189 3.09 1.35 19.27
N LYS A 190 3.87 2.40 19.42
CA LYS A 190 5.15 2.36 20.17
C LYS A 190 4.94 2.06 21.66
N MET A 191 3.94 2.68 22.27
CA MET A 191 3.60 2.47 23.70
C MET A 191 3.26 1.02 24.00
N HIS A 192 2.62 0.33 23.06
CA HIS A 192 2.15 -1.05 23.24
C HIS A 192 2.97 -2.09 22.49
N ASP A 193 4.18 -1.75 22.03
CA ASP A 193 5.11 -2.66 21.35
C ASP A 193 4.55 -3.31 20.08
N VAL A 194 3.78 -2.54 19.29
CA VAL A 194 3.15 -2.96 18.04
C VAL A 194 4.03 -2.62 16.84
N TYR A 195 4.31 -3.59 15.98
CA TYR A 195 4.96 -3.37 14.68
C TYR A 195 4.00 -2.78 13.67
N ILE A 196 4.51 -1.98 12.73
CA ILE A 196 3.71 -1.27 11.74
C ILE A 196 4.13 -1.70 10.34
N ILE A 197 3.16 -2.15 9.54
CA ILE A 197 3.27 -2.34 8.09
C ILE A 197 2.51 -1.19 7.45
N SER A 198 3.24 -0.22 6.89
CA SER A 198 2.62 0.94 6.21
C SER A 198 2.53 0.67 4.72
N ASP A 199 1.33 0.46 4.21
CA ASP A 199 1.07 0.37 2.77
C ASP A 199 0.86 1.79 2.22
N GLU A 200 1.83 2.26 1.45
CA GLU A 200 1.89 3.59 0.87
C GLU A 200 1.83 3.57 -0.67
N ILE A 201 1.32 2.49 -1.25
CA ILE A 201 1.26 2.33 -2.72
C ILE A 201 0.56 3.49 -3.45
N HIS A 202 -0.28 4.24 -2.77
CA HIS A 202 -0.99 5.39 -3.34
C HIS A 202 -0.32 6.74 -3.08
N HIS A 203 0.89 6.77 -2.50
CA HIS A 203 1.52 8.01 -2.03
C HIS A 203 1.78 9.05 -3.12
N ASP A 204 1.97 8.63 -4.36
CA ASP A 204 2.11 9.54 -5.52
C ASP A 204 0.78 10.09 -6.05
N LEU A 205 -0.37 9.56 -5.60
CA LEU A 205 -1.71 9.93 -6.07
C LEU A 205 -2.44 10.78 -5.04
N VAL A 206 -1.87 11.94 -4.74
CA VAL A 206 -2.44 12.92 -3.79
C VAL A 206 -2.95 14.13 -4.57
N PHE A 207 -4.18 14.56 -4.26
CA PHE A 207 -4.85 15.64 -4.97
C PHE A 207 -4.83 16.94 -4.18
N GLU A 208 -4.92 18.07 -4.92
CA GLU A 208 -5.04 19.43 -4.38
C GLU A 208 -3.88 19.81 -3.45
N ASP A 209 -4.19 20.48 -2.35
CA ASP A 209 -3.21 21.00 -1.39
C ASP A 209 -2.78 19.95 -0.34
N ASN A 210 -3.14 18.68 -0.54
CA ASN A 210 -2.71 17.62 0.34
C ASN A 210 -1.29 17.16 0.02
N LYS A 211 -0.53 16.80 1.05
CA LYS A 211 0.81 16.23 0.92
C LYS A 211 0.86 14.92 1.68
N HIS A 212 1.28 13.86 0.99
CA HIS A 212 1.58 12.60 1.66
C HIS A 212 2.79 12.76 2.60
N ILE A 213 2.72 12.11 3.74
CA ILE A 213 3.81 12.07 4.71
C ILE A 213 4.24 10.61 4.84
N PRO A 214 5.42 10.25 4.31
CA PRO A 214 5.92 8.89 4.44
C PRO A 214 6.09 8.49 5.90
N SER A 215 5.64 7.31 6.25
CA SER A 215 5.73 6.82 7.63
C SER A 215 7.17 6.76 8.14
N LEU A 216 8.14 6.42 7.28
CA LEU A 216 9.56 6.40 7.62
C LEU A 216 10.18 7.79 7.86
N SER A 217 9.44 8.89 7.66
CA SER A 217 9.89 10.22 8.06
C SER A 217 9.85 10.42 9.58
N PHE A 218 9.08 9.63 10.31
CA PHE A 218 8.97 9.64 11.77
C PHE A 218 10.09 8.79 12.40
N LYS A 219 11.29 9.34 12.47
CA LYS A 219 12.52 8.64 12.86
C LYS A 219 12.48 7.94 14.23
N GLU A 220 11.68 8.42 15.14
CA GLU A 220 11.53 7.83 16.48
C GLU A 220 10.75 6.50 16.50
N TYR A 221 10.15 6.11 15.36
CA TYR A 221 9.39 4.87 15.19
C TYR A 221 9.98 3.93 14.12
N GLU A 222 11.11 4.31 13.48
CA GLU A 222 11.66 3.59 12.32
C GLU A 222 12.09 2.15 12.61
N ASP A 223 12.42 1.82 13.86
CA ASP A 223 12.82 0.49 14.31
C ASP A 223 11.66 -0.53 14.35
N ARG A 224 10.41 -0.06 14.22
CA ARG A 224 9.19 -0.87 14.31
C ARG A 224 8.34 -0.81 13.07
N MET A 225 8.87 -0.27 11.98
CA MET A 225 8.07 0.04 10.82
C MET A 225 8.68 -0.50 9.54
N VAL A 226 7.83 -1.03 8.68
CA VAL A 226 8.16 -1.36 7.30
C VAL A 226 7.20 -0.63 6.38
N MET A 227 7.72 0.17 5.47
CA MET A 227 6.96 0.85 4.43
C MET A 227 6.93 -0.02 3.17
N LEU A 228 5.77 -0.12 2.54
CA LEU A 228 5.54 -0.76 1.25
C LEU A 228 5.05 0.28 0.25
N THR A 229 5.65 0.30 -0.95
CA THR A 229 5.25 1.18 -2.03
C THR A 229 5.61 0.57 -3.39
#